data_a2adb0c311f6b4ff5706891927f46720
#
_entry.id   a2adb0c311f6b4ff5706891927f46720
#
_cell.length_a   1.000
_cell.length_b   1.000
_cell.length_c   1.000
_cell.angle_alpha   90.00
_cell.angle_beta   90.00
_cell.angle_gamma   90.00
#
_symmetry.space_group_name_H-M   'P 1'
#
loop_
_entity.id
_entity.type
_entity.pdbx_description
1 polymer ?
#
loop_
_entity_poly.entity_id
_entity_poly.type
_entity_poly.pdbx_seq_one_letter_code
_entity_poly.pdbx_strand_id
1 'polypeptide(L)'
;MQPPIPRFIRLTVVLATITALSVAVFQYWGRSQYRASAATAATAAPDNGWTPTQWGPLGPADRDLLIKVRQAGLWEGPAGQQAQQRASSARVREVGRLIAAEHADLDAQVREVSARLGVALPNQPTDQQKGWIGEIASQPVSEFDRTFVQRLRAAHGKVLPIIAEVRAGTRNELVRRFATTSAQFVTRHHEYLESTRLVDYSTLPEPPAPPATPPAAAAPPAAGASTPAAVAAAAAVDHDQHLGQVANVTPANGTNVMIAGAVYAAALLAIIGLLALLGTNVARTRRNRPPLQHALAQTSRPRHAAQRW
;
A
#
# COMPACT_ATOMS: atom_id res chain seq x y z
N MET A 1 29.11 -51.63 -5.65
CA MET A 1 29.42 -50.32 -6.27
C MET A 1 28.10 -49.57 -6.45
N GLN A 2 27.92 -48.41 -5.80
CA GLN A 2 26.71 -47.59 -6.01
C GLN A 2 26.83 -46.80 -7.32
N PRO A 3 25.78 -46.75 -8.14
CA PRO A 3 25.82 -45.99 -9.39
C PRO A 3 26.03 -44.49 -9.11
N PRO A 4 26.79 -43.78 -9.96
CA PRO A 4 27.03 -42.34 -9.77
C PRO A 4 25.73 -41.56 -9.93
N ILE A 5 25.44 -40.68 -8.95
CA ILE A 5 24.25 -39.82 -8.95
C ILE A 5 24.26 -38.96 -10.22
N PRO A 6 23.17 -38.97 -11.01
CA PRO A 6 23.09 -38.18 -12.25
C PRO A 6 23.32 -36.70 -12.02
N ARG A 7 24.04 -36.03 -12.91
CA ARG A 7 24.43 -34.62 -12.80
C ARG A 7 23.26 -33.67 -12.60
N PHE A 8 22.09 -33.95 -13.17
CA PHE A 8 20.88 -33.14 -13.00
C PHE A 8 20.33 -33.18 -11.56
N ILE A 9 20.43 -34.33 -10.86
CA ILE A 9 20.01 -34.45 -9.45
C ILE A 9 20.92 -33.62 -8.55
N ARG A 10 22.22 -33.59 -8.81
CA ARG A 10 23.16 -32.74 -8.05
C ARG A 10 22.85 -31.26 -8.25
N LEU A 11 22.50 -30.85 -9.46
CA LEU A 11 22.19 -29.48 -9.80
C LEU A 11 20.87 -29.01 -9.12
N THR A 12 19.83 -29.86 -9.13
CA THR A 12 18.56 -29.55 -8.46
C THR A 12 18.70 -29.46 -6.94
N VAL A 13 19.52 -30.34 -6.33
CA VAL A 13 19.79 -30.27 -4.88
C VAL A 13 20.55 -28.98 -4.53
N VAL A 14 21.57 -28.60 -5.29
CA VAL A 14 22.31 -27.34 -5.05
C VAL A 14 21.40 -26.12 -5.22
N LEU A 15 20.56 -26.09 -6.23
CA LEU A 15 19.62 -24.99 -6.46
C LEU A 15 18.58 -24.88 -5.32
N ALA A 16 18.05 -26.01 -4.88
CA ALA A 16 17.08 -26.06 -3.79
C ALA A 16 17.70 -25.60 -2.45
N THR A 17 18.96 -26.00 -2.17
CA THR A 17 19.67 -25.55 -0.95
C THR A 17 19.97 -24.05 -0.99
N ILE A 18 20.40 -23.50 -2.12
CA ILE A 18 20.65 -22.05 -2.26
C ILE A 18 19.34 -21.27 -2.05
N THR A 19 18.23 -21.71 -2.64
CA THR A 19 16.92 -21.07 -2.47
C THR A 19 16.46 -21.13 -1.01
N ALA A 20 16.58 -22.28 -0.35
CA ALA A 20 16.20 -22.43 1.05
C ALA A 20 17.05 -21.54 1.98
N LEU A 21 18.37 -21.46 1.71
CA LEU A 21 19.28 -20.59 2.48
C LEU A 21 18.94 -19.10 2.29
N SER A 22 18.63 -18.69 1.05
CA SER A 22 18.25 -17.31 0.74
C SER A 22 16.96 -16.91 1.45
N VAL A 23 15.95 -17.80 1.46
CA VAL A 23 14.70 -17.59 2.19
C VAL A 23 14.94 -17.53 3.71
N ALA A 24 15.78 -18.41 4.25
CA ALA A 24 16.10 -18.42 5.67
C ALA A 24 16.84 -17.13 6.09
N VAL A 25 17.80 -16.67 5.31
CA VAL A 25 18.54 -15.41 5.55
C VAL A 25 17.58 -14.22 5.46
N PHE A 26 16.72 -14.18 4.47
CA PHE A 26 15.71 -13.11 4.32
C PHE A 26 14.74 -13.08 5.52
N GLN A 27 14.26 -14.24 5.98
CA GLN A 27 13.40 -14.35 7.16
C GLN A 27 14.14 -13.99 8.44
N TYR A 28 15.40 -14.39 8.59
CA TYR A 28 16.21 -14.05 9.75
C TYR A 28 16.48 -12.54 9.84
N TRP A 29 16.84 -11.89 8.72
CA TRP A 29 17.05 -10.45 8.65
C TRP A 29 15.75 -9.67 8.87
N GLY A 30 14.64 -10.10 8.29
CA GLY A 30 13.33 -9.52 8.57
C GLY A 30 12.99 -9.59 10.07
N ARG A 31 13.17 -10.76 10.69
CA ARG A 31 12.89 -10.95 12.14
C ARG A 31 13.84 -10.18 13.05
N SER A 32 15.12 -10.03 12.71
CA SER A 32 16.07 -9.27 13.50
C SER A 32 15.77 -7.77 13.47
N GLN A 33 15.35 -7.22 12.32
CA GLN A 33 14.90 -5.85 12.20
C GLN A 33 13.62 -5.60 13.02
N TYR A 34 12.65 -6.53 12.98
CA TYR A 34 11.44 -6.46 13.79
C TYR A 34 11.72 -6.52 15.30
N ARG A 35 12.64 -7.38 15.75
CA ARG A 35 13.02 -7.48 17.16
C ARG A 35 13.78 -6.26 17.66
N ALA A 36 14.66 -5.68 16.87
CA ALA A 36 15.37 -4.45 17.22
C ALA A 36 14.40 -3.27 17.35
N SER A 37 13.44 -3.12 16.43
CA SER A 37 12.41 -2.07 16.51
C SER A 37 11.44 -2.28 17.67
N ALA A 38 11.07 -3.51 17.98
CA ALA A 38 10.19 -3.83 19.11
C ALA A 38 10.89 -3.62 20.48
N ALA A 39 12.18 -3.93 20.59
CA ALA A 39 12.95 -3.71 21.81
C ALA A 39 13.14 -2.23 22.14
N THR A 40 13.34 -1.38 21.10
CA THR A 40 13.45 0.07 21.28
C THR A 40 12.10 0.72 21.60
N ALA A 41 10.99 0.14 21.14
CA ALA A 41 9.64 0.60 21.46
C ALA A 41 9.20 0.21 22.89
N ALA A 42 9.76 -0.85 23.47
CA ALA A 42 9.36 -1.34 24.79
C ALA A 42 9.97 -0.55 25.96
N THR A 43 10.96 0.31 25.73
CA THR A 43 11.66 1.07 26.79
C THR A 43 11.20 2.51 26.95
N ALA A 44 10.32 3.04 26.06
CA ALA A 44 9.71 4.35 26.22
C ALA A 44 8.29 4.17 26.78
N ALA A 45 8.06 4.60 28.03
CA ALA A 45 6.71 4.75 28.56
C ALA A 45 5.88 5.62 27.60
N PRO A 46 4.62 5.24 27.26
CA PRO A 46 3.81 6.01 26.32
C PRO A 46 3.40 7.30 26.97
N ASP A 47 4.11 8.38 26.66
CA ASP A 47 3.70 9.72 27.00
C ASP A 47 2.57 10.09 26.01
N ASN A 48 1.35 10.25 26.53
CA ASN A 48 0.15 10.66 25.79
C ASN A 48 -0.21 9.83 24.53
N GLY A 49 0.12 8.53 24.50
CA GLY A 49 -0.22 7.63 23.38
C GLY A 49 0.68 7.76 22.16
N TRP A 50 1.79 8.51 22.23
CA TRP A 50 2.79 8.59 21.19
C TRP A 50 3.83 7.46 21.30
N THR A 51 4.24 6.92 20.16
CA THR A 51 5.26 5.88 20.08
C THR A 51 6.35 6.30 19.08
N PRO A 52 7.64 6.32 19.46
CA PRO A 52 8.72 6.56 18.51
C PRO A 52 8.82 5.43 17.49
N THR A 53 9.02 5.78 16.22
CA THR A 53 9.29 4.85 15.13
C THR A 53 10.41 5.38 14.24
N GLN A 54 10.99 4.52 13.41
CA GLN A 54 12.01 4.95 12.44
C GLN A 54 11.47 5.92 11.35
N TRP A 55 10.14 6.07 11.23
CA TRP A 55 9.48 6.98 10.28
C TRP A 55 8.93 8.24 10.96
N GLY A 56 9.38 8.52 12.17
CA GLY A 56 8.88 9.58 13.04
C GLY A 56 7.87 9.05 14.06
N PRO A 57 7.49 9.89 15.04
CA PRO A 57 6.58 9.51 16.10
C PRO A 57 5.17 9.17 15.54
N LEU A 58 4.61 8.07 16.06
CA LEU A 58 3.26 7.61 15.73
C LEU A 58 2.29 8.04 16.82
N GLY A 59 1.31 8.89 16.47
CA GLY A 59 0.32 9.43 17.39
C GLY A 59 -0.99 8.65 17.44
N PRO A 60 -1.89 9.00 18.38
CA PRO A 60 -3.23 8.41 18.47
C PRO A 60 -4.06 8.61 17.18
N ALA A 61 -4.05 9.81 16.60
CA ALA A 61 -4.77 10.11 15.36
C ALA A 61 -4.25 9.30 14.16
N ASP A 62 -2.94 9.02 14.12
CA ASP A 62 -2.34 8.18 13.10
C ASP A 62 -2.89 6.75 13.14
N ARG A 63 -2.98 6.17 14.35
CA ARG A 63 -3.55 4.84 14.56
C ARG A 63 -5.03 4.78 14.23
N ASP A 64 -5.77 5.79 14.65
CA ASP A 64 -7.20 5.90 14.39
C ASP A 64 -7.50 5.98 12.88
N LEU A 65 -6.70 6.73 12.11
CA LEU A 65 -6.82 6.76 10.66
C LEU A 65 -6.63 5.37 10.04
N LEU A 66 -5.58 4.64 10.43
CA LEU A 66 -5.33 3.30 9.91
C LEU A 66 -6.50 2.34 10.21
N ILE A 67 -7.03 2.40 11.43
CA ILE A 67 -8.20 1.62 11.85
C ILE A 67 -9.44 1.99 11.03
N LYS A 68 -9.72 3.28 10.86
CA LYS A 68 -10.89 3.77 10.11
C LYS A 68 -10.84 3.38 8.64
N VAL A 69 -9.67 3.51 8.00
CA VAL A 69 -9.52 3.11 6.59
C VAL A 69 -9.67 1.60 6.44
N ARG A 70 -9.13 0.81 7.37
CA ARG A 70 -9.37 -0.64 7.38
C ARG A 70 -10.84 -0.98 7.53
N GLN A 71 -11.55 -0.33 8.46
CA GLN A 71 -12.98 -0.53 8.69
C GLN A 71 -13.80 -0.11 7.48
N ALA A 72 -13.45 0.97 6.78
CA ALA A 72 -14.08 1.37 5.53
C ALA A 72 -13.99 0.24 4.48
N GLY A 73 -12.81 -0.32 4.24
CA GLY A 73 -12.63 -1.42 3.31
C GLY A 73 -13.45 -2.66 3.64
N LEU A 74 -13.64 -2.94 4.94
CA LEU A 74 -14.42 -4.11 5.40
C LEU A 74 -15.91 -4.03 5.09
N TRP A 75 -16.48 -2.85 4.85
CA TRP A 75 -17.89 -2.72 4.51
C TRP A 75 -18.12 -2.17 3.09
N GLU A 76 -17.32 -1.22 2.62
CA GLU A 76 -17.51 -0.58 1.31
C GLU A 76 -17.10 -1.49 0.14
N GLY A 77 -16.07 -2.31 0.32
CA GLY A 77 -15.71 -3.34 -0.65
C GLY A 77 -16.86 -4.33 -0.93
N PRO A 78 -17.40 -5.01 0.10
CA PRO A 78 -18.60 -5.85 -0.04
C PRO A 78 -19.84 -5.12 -0.57
N ALA A 79 -20.08 -3.86 -0.14
CA ALA A 79 -21.19 -3.06 -0.67
C ALA A 79 -21.01 -2.77 -2.17
N GLY A 80 -19.80 -2.46 -2.61
CA GLY A 80 -19.47 -2.29 -4.03
C GLY A 80 -19.68 -3.56 -4.85
N GLN A 81 -19.31 -4.72 -4.31
CA GLN A 81 -19.59 -6.01 -4.95
C GLN A 81 -21.10 -6.29 -5.08
N GLN A 82 -21.89 -5.95 -4.07
CA GLN A 82 -23.35 -6.04 -4.15
C GLN A 82 -23.90 -5.11 -5.24
N ALA A 83 -23.40 -3.87 -5.32
CA ALA A 83 -23.83 -2.93 -6.36
C ALA A 83 -23.51 -3.43 -7.76
N GLN A 84 -22.34 -4.03 -7.95
CA GLN A 84 -21.96 -4.65 -9.23
C GLN A 84 -22.98 -5.73 -9.66
N GLN A 85 -23.54 -6.48 -8.73
CA GLN A 85 -24.44 -7.61 -9.00
C GLN A 85 -25.90 -7.19 -9.07
N ARG A 86 -26.35 -6.26 -8.24
CA ARG A 86 -27.76 -5.99 -7.97
C ARG A 86 -28.27 -4.67 -8.50
N ALA A 87 -27.37 -3.68 -8.74
CA ALA A 87 -27.82 -2.38 -9.18
C ALA A 87 -28.56 -2.44 -10.52
N SER A 88 -29.62 -1.67 -10.66
CA SER A 88 -30.41 -1.56 -11.89
C SER A 88 -29.68 -0.70 -12.93
N SER A 89 -29.04 0.39 -12.49
CA SER A 89 -28.27 1.29 -13.34
C SER A 89 -26.92 0.70 -13.73
N ALA A 90 -26.59 0.73 -15.03
CA ALA A 90 -25.26 0.33 -15.51
C ALA A 90 -24.15 1.19 -14.89
N ARG A 91 -24.41 2.50 -14.66
CA ARG A 91 -23.44 3.40 -14.02
C ARG A 91 -23.22 3.03 -12.57
N VAL A 92 -24.25 2.69 -11.80
CA VAL A 92 -24.10 2.25 -10.41
C VAL A 92 -23.35 0.92 -10.32
N ARG A 93 -23.59 -0.03 -11.24
CA ARG A 93 -22.80 -1.27 -11.32
C ARG A 93 -21.31 -0.99 -11.52
N GLU A 94 -21.00 -0.09 -12.45
CA GLU A 94 -19.62 0.30 -12.74
C GLU A 94 -18.96 1.01 -11.55
N VAL A 95 -19.66 1.94 -10.90
CA VAL A 95 -19.19 2.61 -9.67
C VAL A 95 -18.95 1.58 -8.56
N GLY A 96 -19.85 0.62 -8.37
CA GLY A 96 -19.67 -0.46 -7.40
C GLY A 96 -18.41 -1.28 -7.67
N ARG A 97 -18.15 -1.61 -8.95
CA ARG A 97 -16.95 -2.33 -9.38
C ARG A 97 -15.66 -1.54 -9.07
N LEU A 98 -15.64 -0.24 -9.41
CA LEU A 98 -14.49 0.64 -9.18
C LEU A 98 -14.21 0.78 -7.68
N ILE A 99 -15.22 1.08 -6.88
CA ILE A 99 -15.08 1.20 -5.42
C ILE A 99 -14.59 -0.10 -4.79
N ALA A 100 -15.16 -1.26 -5.18
CA ALA A 100 -14.72 -2.54 -4.65
C ALA A 100 -13.24 -2.84 -4.96
N ALA A 101 -12.80 -2.54 -6.19
CA ALA A 101 -11.42 -2.74 -6.61
C ALA A 101 -10.47 -1.80 -5.85
N GLU A 102 -10.78 -0.51 -5.76
CA GLU A 102 -9.95 0.48 -5.09
C GLU A 102 -9.89 0.25 -3.56
N HIS A 103 -10.96 -0.26 -2.94
CA HIS A 103 -10.90 -0.67 -1.54
C HIS A 103 -10.03 -1.91 -1.31
N ALA A 104 -9.95 -2.84 -2.25
CA ALA A 104 -9.01 -3.95 -2.16
C ALA A 104 -7.54 -3.46 -2.18
N ASP A 105 -7.22 -2.50 -3.07
CA ASP A 105 -5.90 -1.89 -3.14
C ASP A 105 -5.55 -1.11 -1.87
N LEU A 106 -6.50 -0.33 -1.36
CA LEU A 106 -6.32 0.46 -0.14
C LEU A 106 -6.18 -0.43 1.09
N ASP A 107 -6.89 -1.57 1.12
CA ASP A 107 -6.76 -2.57 2.18
C ASP A 107 -5.37 -3.22 2.21
N ALA A 108 -4.81 -3.54 1.05
CA ALA A 108 -3.44 -4.04 0.96
C ALA A 108 -2.44 -3.01 1.53
N GLN A 109 -2.60 -1.73 1.18
CA GLN A 109 -1.73 -0.66 1.65
C GLN A 109 -1.86 -0.40 3.16
N VAL A 110 -3.09 -0.36 3.70
CA VAL A 110 -3.28 -0.14 5.15
C VAL A 110 -2.73 -1.29 5.97
N ARG A 111 -2.83 -2.53 5.50
CA ARG A 111 -2.22 -3.69 6.16
C ARG A 111 -0.70 -3.60 6.16
N GLU A 112 -0.09 -3.22 5.05
CA GLU A 112 1.36 -3.04 4.95
C GLU A 112 1.85 -1.95 5.90
N VAL A 113 1.24 -0.76 5.86
CA VAL A 113 1.62 0.37 6.72
C VAL A 113 1.45 0.01 8.20
N SER A 114 0.31 -0.60 8.56
CA SER A 114 0.03 -1.01 9.93
C SER A 114 0.99 -2.08 10.44
N ALA A 115 1.35 -3.06 9.61
CA ALA A 115 2.34 -4.07 9.97
C ALA A 115 3.72 -3.44 10.26
N ARG A 116 4.13 -2.47 9.44
CA ARG A 116 5.41 -1.73 9.64
C ARG A 116 5.41 -0.89 10.92
N LEU A 117 4.25 -0.34 11.29
CA LEU A 117 4.09 0.53 12.46
C LEU A 117 3.67 -0.23 13.73
N GLY A 118 3.44 -1.55 13.66
CA GLY A 118 2.99 -2.36 14.78
C GLY A 118 1.56 -2.02 15.23
N VAL A 119 0.69 -1.53 14.33
CA VAL A 119 -0.70 -1.20 14.62
C VAL A 119 -1.60 -2.39 14.36
N ALA A 120 -2.32 -2.86 15.39
CA ALA A 120 -3.33 -3.90 15.22
C ALA A 120 -4.55 -3.36 14.47
N LEU A 121 -4.99 -4.07 13.44
CA LEU A 121 -6.15 -3.72 12.63
C LEU A 121 -7.36 -4.60 12.97
N PRO A 122 -8.58 -4.04 12.93
CA PRO A 122 -9.80 -4.83 13.07
C PRO A 122 -9.99 -5.79 11.89
N ASN A 123 -10.67 -6.89 12.16
CA ASN A 123 -11.07 -7.88 11.15
C ASN A 123 -12.58 -7.83 10.85
N GLN A 124 -13.32 -6.94 11.52
CA GLN A 124 -14.76 -6.76 11.34
C GLN A 124 -15.07 -5.27 11.17
N PRO A 125 -16.10 -4.91 10.38
CA PRO A 125 -16.64 -3.56 10.38
C PRO A 125 -17.29 -3.26 11.73
N THR A 126 -17.50 -1.97 12.03
CA THR A 126 -18.26 -1.54 13.22
C THR A 126 -19.72 -2.01 13.13
N ASP A 127 -20.43 -2.06 14.25
CA ASP A 127 -21.85 -2.43 14.24
C ASP A 127 -22.69 -1.44 13.42
N GLN A 128 -22.35 -0.15 13.44
CA GLN A 128 -22.96 0.84 12.56
C GLN A 128 -22.75 0.48 11.07
N GLN A 129 -21.54 0.11 10.69
CA GLN A 129 -21.21 -0.28 9.30
C GLN A 129 -21.88 -1.59 8.90
N LYS A 130 -22.02 -2.55 9.82
CA LYS A 130 -22.85 -3.77 9.61
C LYS A 130 -24.31 -3.41 9.36
N GLY A 131 -24.84 -2.43 10.12
CA GLY A 131 -26.17 -1.87 9.89
C GLY A 131 -26.32 -1.30 8.48
N TRP A 132 -25.33 -0.54 7.98
CA TRP A 132 -25.35 0.02 6.62
C TRP A 132 -25.30 -1.08 5.54
N ILE A 133 -24.50 -2.13 5.73
CA ILE A 133 -24.49 -3.29 4.83
C ILE A 133 -25.88 -3.94 4.79
N GLY A 134 -26.49 -4.14 5.96
CA GLY A 134 -27.86 -4.71 6.09
C GLY A 134 -28.91 -3.81 5.44
N GLU A 135 -28.84 -2.51 5.64
CA GLU A 135 -29.72 -1.53 5.01
C GLU A 135 -29.67 -1.62 3.47
N ILE A 136 -28.46 -1.58 2.89
CA ILE A 136 -28.28 -1.70 1.43
C ILE A 136 -28.76 -3.05 0.94
N ALA A 137 -28.43 -4.14 1.65
CA ALA A 137 -28.77 -5.49 1.25
C ALA A 137 -30.27 -5.77 1.27
N SER A 138 -31.02 -5.14 2.16
CA SER A 138 -32.48 -5.34 2.32
C SER A 138 -33.33 -4.53 1.32
N GLN A 139 -32.72 -3.59 0.57
CA GLN A 139 -33.46 -2.77 -0.36
C GLN A 139 -34.04 -3.56 -1.54
N PRO A 140 -35.28 -3.27 -1.96
CA PRO A 140 -35.78 -3.73 -3.26
C PRO A 140 -34.94 -3.12 -4.39
N VAL A 141 -34.99 -3.75 -5.56
CA VAL A 141 -34.21 -3.31 -6.74
C VAL A 141 -34.46 -1.84 -7.09
N SER A 142 -35.69 -1.34 -6.93
CA SER A 142 -36.07 0.04 -7.20
C SER A 142 -35.35 1.08 -6.32
N GLU A 143 -34.98 0.73 -5.08
CA GLU A 143 -34.39 1.65 -4.12
C GLU A 143 -32.90 1.35 -3.87
N PHE A 144 -32.41 0.21 -4.32
CA PHE A 144 -31.04 -0.24 -4.09
C PHE A 144 -30.00 0.80 -4.56
N ASP A 145 -30.13 1.27 -5.79
CA ASP A 145 -29.16 2.19 -6.40
C ASP A 145 -29.03 3.49 -5.60
N ARG A 146 -30.19 4.06 -5.22
CA ARG A 146 -30.24 5.29 -4.45
C ARG A 146 -29.64 5.08 -3.05
N THR A 147 -30.03 4.03 -2.35
CA THR A 147 -29.54 3.75 -0.98
C THR A 147 -28.03 3.49 -0.99
N PHE A 148 -27.53 2.69 -1.93
CA PHE A 148 -26.10 2.45 -2.08
C PHE A 148 -25.33 3.75 -2.28
N VAL A 149 -25.72 4.55 -3.27
CA VAL A 149 -25.02 5.80 -3.62
C VAL A 149 -25.05 6.78 -2.45
N GLN A 150 -26.23 6.99 -1.84
CA GLN A 150 -26.39 7.94 -0.75
C GLN A 150 -25.60 7.55 0.50
N ARG A 151 -25.62 6.26 0.85
CA ARG A 151 -24.90 5.76 2.03
C ARG A 151 -23.39 5.90 1.87
N LEU A 152 -22.85 5.50 0.73
CA LEU A 152 -21.41 5.63 0.49
C LEU A 152 -20.99 7.11 0.40
N ARG A 153 -21.77 7.94 -0.31
CA ARG A 153 -21.45 9.37 -0.44
C ARG A 153 -21.39 10.07 0.92
N ALA A 154 -22.35 9.78 1.80
CA ALA A 154 -22.35 10.32 3.16
C ALA A 154 -21.16 9.83 4.01
N ALA A 155 -20.78 8.54 3.89
CA ALA A 155 -19.64 7.98 4.60
C ALA A 155 -18.31 8.61 4.15
N HIS A 156 -18.11 8.73 2.82
CA HIS A 156 -16.93 9.39 2.26
C HIS A 156 -16.82 10.86 2.65
N GLY A 157 -17.95 11.59 2.72
CA GLY A 157 -17.98 12.97 3.20
C GLY A 157 -17.55 13.14 4.66
N LYS A 158 -17.81 12.13 5.51
CA LYS A 158 -17.37 12.12 6.91
C LYS A 158 -15.91 11.77 7.11
N VAL A 159 -15.35 10.87 6.27
CA VAL A 159 -13.97 10.42 6.46
C VAL A 159 -12.95 11.36 5.82
N LEU A 160 -13.29 12.07 4.76
CA LEU A 160 -12.35 12.96 4.06
C LEU A 160 -11.72 14.04 4.94
N PRO A 161 -12.48 14.79 5.78
CA PRO A 161 -11.90 15.74 6.72
C PRO A 161 -10.90 15.09 7.69
N ILE A 162 -11.22 13.92 8.23
CA ILE A 162 -10.33 13.17 9.14
C ILE A 162 -9.01 12.82 8.45
N ILE A 163 -9.07 12.34 7.21
CA ILE A 163 -7.87 12.05 6.43
C ILE A 163 -7.04 13.33 6.21
N ALA A 164 -7.69 14.44 5.87
CA ALA A 164 -7.03 15.72 5.62
C ALA A 164 -6.34 16.25 6.87
N GLU A 165 -6.99 16.21 8.04
CA GLU A 165 -6.42 16.61 9.33
C GLU A 165 -5.19 15.77 9.69
N VAL A 166 -5.29 14.45 9.57
CA VAL A 166 -4.13 13.57 9.82
C VAL A 166 -3.03 13.85 8.82
N ARG A 167 -3.36 14.02 7.53
CA ARG A 167 -2.38 14.36 6.50
C ARG A 167 -1.62 15.64 6.81
N ALA A 168 -2.31 16.66 7.34
CA ALA A 168 -1.72 17.95 7.69
C ALA A 168 -0.88 17.90 8.97
N GLY A 169 -1.32 17.14 9.98
CA GLY A 169 -0.75 17.17 11.34
C GLY A 169 0.20 16.02 11.68
N THR A 170 0.20 14.92 10.94
CA THR A 170 1.00 13.74 11.27
C THR A 170 2.50 14.02 11.21
N ARG A 171 3.23 13.55 12.20
CA ARG A 171 4.70 13.57 12.26
C ARG A 171 5.33 12.29 11.71
N ASN A 172 4.50 11.28 11.35
CA ASN A 172 4.95 10.00 10.81
C ASN A 172 4.91 10.01 9.28
N GLU A 173 6.05 9.72 8.65
CA GLU A 173 6.17 9.81 7.20
C GLU A 173 5.36 8.73 6.46
N LEU A 174 5.26 7.50 7.00
CA LEU A 174 4.45 6.46 6.39
C LEU A 174 2.97 6.83 6.43
N VAL A 175 2.49 7.34 7.57
CA VAL A 175 1.10 7.78 7.71
C VAL A 175 0.82 8.96 6.79
N ARG A 176 1.76 9.92 6.65
CA ARG A 176 1.59 11.07 5.76
C ARG A 176 1.40 10.64 4.31
N ARG A 177 2.22 9.71 3.82
CA ARG A 177 2.07 9.15 2.46
C ARG A 177 0.76 8.39 2.31
N PHE A 178 0.44 7.53 3.26
CA PHE A 178 -0.81 6.78 3.27
C PHE A 178 -2.05 7.68 3.29
N ALA A 179 -2.07 8.71 4.13
CA ALA A 179 -3.15 9.69 4.18
C ALA A 179 -3.32 10.45 2.85
N THR A 180 -2.20 10.79 2.17
CA THR A 180 -2.25 11.39 0.83
C THR A 180 -2.94 10.46 -0.18
N THR A 181 -2.55 9.19 -0.20
CA THR A 181 -3.17 8.19 -1.08
C THR A 181 -4.65 8.01 -0.73
N SER A 182 -4.98 7.86 0.55
CA SER A 182 -6.37 7.70 1.01
C SER A 182 -7.25 8.89 0.59
N ALA A 183 -6.75 10.13 0.71
CA ALA A 183 -7.48 11.32 0.26
C ALA A 183 -7.77 11.28 -1.25
N GLN A 184 -6.81 10.83 -2.06
CA GLN A 184 -7.00 10.67 -3.51
C GLN A 184 -8.08 9.63 -3.84
N PHE A 185 -8.11 8.49 -3.15
CA PHE A 185 -9.15 7.49 -3.32
C PHE A 185 -10.53 8.06 -2.96
N VAL A 186 -10.67 8.68 -1.79
CA VAL A 186 -11.95 9.23 -1.33
C VAL A 186 -12.45 10.34 -2.26
N THR A 187 -11.57 11.20 -2.77
CA THR A 187 -11.95 12.24 -3.74
C THR A 187 -12.50 11.62 -5.04
N ARG A 188 -11.84 10.61 -5.59
CA ARG A 188 -12.35 9.89 -6.76
C ARG A 188 -13.67 9.17 -6.47
N HIS A 189 -13.83 8.60 -5.28
CA HIS A 189 -15.09 7.94 -4.91
C HIS A 189 -16.25 8.95 -4.86
N HIS A 190 -16.02 10.18 -4.40
CA HIS A 190 -17.02 11.25 -4.51
C HIS A 190 -17.42 11.47 -5.97
N GLU A 191 -16.45 11.64 -6.87
CA GLU A 191 -16.69 11.83 -8.30
C GLU A 191 -17.46 10.65 -8.91
N TYR A 192 -17.11 9.40 -8.58
CA TYR A 192 -17.81 8.21 -9.03
C TYR A 192 -19.28 8.21 -8.58
N LEU A 193 -19.52 8.43 -7.29
CA LEU A 193 -20.87 8.43 -6.72
C LEU A 193 -21.74 9.58 -7.28
N GLU A 194 -21.18 10.79 -7.37
CA GLU A 194 -21.87 11.97 -7.92
C GLU A 194 -22.19 11.83 -9.39
N SER A 195 -21.34 11.14 -10.18
CA SER A 195 -21.59 10.85 -11.58
C SER A 195 -22.83 9.97 -11.83
N THR A 196 -23.34 9.27 -10.82
CA THR A 196 -24.58 8.49 -10.90
C THR A 196 -25.83 9.39 -10.97
N ARG A 197 -25.73 10.65 -10.54
CA ARG A 197 -26.82 11.63 -10.40
C ARG A 197 -27.92 11.19 -9.42
N LEU A 198 -27.60 10.30 -8.50
CA LEU A 198 -28.53 9.79 -7.48
C LEU A 198 -28.25 10.37 -6.07
N VAL A 199 -27.23 11.23 -5.95
CA VAL A 199 -26.90 11.87 -4.68
C VAL A 199 -27.93 12.94 -4.36
N ASP A 200 -28.56 12.82 -3.19
CA ASP A 200 -29.37 13.87 -2.61
C ASP A 200 -28.50 14.68 -1.63
N TYR A 201 -28.06 15.84 -2.08
CA TYR A 201 -27.17 16.72 -1.33
C TYR A 201 -27.84 17.32 -0.09
N SER A 202 -29.17 17.43 -0.07
CA SER A 202 -29.93 18.00 1.07
C SER A 202 -29.90 17.10 2.31
N THR A 203 -29.61 15.80 2.14
CA THR A 203 -29.54 14.81 3.23
C THR A 203 -28.12 14.47 3.64
N LEU A 204 -27.12 15.10 3.02
CA LEU A 204 -25.73 14.92 3.44
C LEU A 204 -25.46 15.59 4.81
N PRO A 205 -24.53 15.05 5.60
CA PRO A 205 -24.11 15.71 6.83
C PRO A 205 -23.62 17.15 6.57
N GLU A 206 -23.98 18.06 7.43
CA GLU A 206 -23.48 19.43 7.35
C GLU A 206 -21.96 19.50 7.47
N PRO A 207 -21.29 20.44 6.80
CA PRO A 207 -19.87 20.71 7.02
C PRO A 207 -19.60 21.09 8.48
N PRO A 208 -18.39 20.87 9.01
CA PRO A 208 -18.02 21.33 10.33
C PRO A 208 -18.26 22.85 10.46
N ALA A 209 -18.88 23.27 11.56
CA ALA A 209 -19.04 24.71 11.83
C ALA A 209 -17.67 25.40 11.91
N PRO A 210 -17.51 26.63 11.39
CA PRO A 210 -16.29 27.39 11.58
C PRO A 210 -16.00 27.55 13.08
N PRO A 211 -14.71 27.62 13.50
CA PRO A 211 -14.38 27.94 14.89
C PRO A 211 -15.12 29.20 15.34
N ALA A 212 -15.69 29.15 16.53
CA ALA A 212 -16.32 30.35 17.10
C ALA A 212 -15.28 31.49 17.10
N THR A 213 -15.61 32.61 16.45
CA THR A 213 -14.79 33.80 16.53
C THR A 213 -14.78 34.24 18.01
N PRO A 214 -13.61 34.36 18.67
CA PRO A 214 -13.59 34.91 20.04
C PRO A 214 -14.36 36.24 20.04
N PRO A 215 -15.17 36.51 21.06
CA PRO A 215 -15.80 37.82 21.16
C PRO A 215 -14.72 38.89 21.02
N ALA A 216 -14.93 39.85 20.10
CA ALA A 216 -13.99 40.95 19.92
C ALA A 216 -13.68 41.51 21.30
N ALA A 217 -12.39 41.48 21.71
CA ALA A 217 -11.97 42.06 22.96
C ALA A 217 -12.54 43.47 23.02
N ALA A 218 -13.34 43.75 24.03
CA ALA A 218 -13.95 45.08 24.22
C ALA A 218 -12.79 46.09 24.09
N ALA A 219 -12.93 47.03 23.15
CA ALA A 219 -11.95 48.07 22.95
C ALA A 219 -11.72 48.75 24.32
N PRO A 220 -10.46 48.96 24.78
CA PRO A 220 -10.21 49.66 25.99
C PRO A 220 -10.85 51.05 25.91
N PRO A 221 -11.43 51.57 26.98
CA PRO A 221 -12.04 52.91 26.97
C PRO A 221 -11.02 53.91 26.50
N ALA A 222 -11.40 54.77 25.55
CA ALA A 222 -10.58 55.81 24.98
C ALA A 222 -10.00 56.68 26.11
N ALA A 223 -8.75 56.48 26.49
CA ALA A 223 -7.98 57.36 27.33
C ALA A 223 -7.60 58.58 26.49
N GLY A 224 -7.87 59.75 27.04
CA GLY A 224 -7.83 61.07 26.44
C GLY A 224 -6.59 61.40 25.64
N ALA A 225 -6.80 62.28 24.70
CA ALA A 225 -5.83 62.83 23.76
C ALA A 225 -4.50 63.25 24.42
N SER A 226 -3.43 62.65 23.96
CA SER A 226 -2.07 63.14 24.14
C SER A 226 -1.31 63.02 22.81
N THR A 227 -0.87 64.15 22.37
CA THR A 227 -0.05 64.53 21.23
C THR A 227 0.79 63.48 20.49
N PRO A 228 0.92 63.62 19.17
CA PRO A 228 1.64 62.66 18.31
C PRO A 228 3.14 63.04 18.26
N ALA A 229 3.96 62.29 18.94
CA ALA A 229 5.39 62.22 18.61
C ALA A 229 5.91 60.83 18.99
N ALA A 230 6.58 60.17 18.01
CA ALA A 230 7.37 58.95 18.15
C ALA A 230 6.60 57.62 18.15
N VAL A 231 5.99 57.23 17.01
CA VAL A 231 5.80 55.77 16.64
C VAL A 231 6.06 55.63 15.15
N ALA A 232 7.30 55.71 14.78
CA ALA A 232 7.80 55.30 13.47
C ALA A 232 9.04 54.42 13.65
N ALA A 233 8.89 53.26 14.31
CA ALA A 233 9.93 52.22 14.31
C ALA A 233 9.43 50.99 15.13
N ALA A 234 8.44 50.27 14.66
CA ALA A 234 8.19 48.90 15.15
C ALA A 234 7.15 48.20 14.23
N ALA A 235 7.44 47.99 13.00
CA ALA A 235 6.73 47.09 12.11
C ALA A 235 7.64 46.62 10.98
N ALA A 236 8.76 46.05 11.33
CA ALA A 236 9.50 45.13 10.48
C ALA A 236 9.69 43.86 11.32
N VAL A 237 8.66 43.04 11.40
CA VAL A 237 8.83 41.67 11.85
C VAL A 237 9.50 40.94 10.70
N ASP A 238 10.82 40.81 10.88
CA ASP A 238 11.71 40.04 10.03
C ASP A 238 11.20 38.62 9.85
N HIS A 239 10.61 38.35 8.70
CA HIS A 239 10.12 37.03 8.31
C HIS A 239 11.25 36.13 7.81
N ASP A 240 12.51 36.57 7.84
CA ASP A 240 13.64 35.86 7.24
C ASP A 240 14.52 35.10 8.24
N GLN A 241 14.25 35.11 9.53
CA GLN A 241 15.10 34.42 10.51
C GLN A 241 14.70 33.01 10.89
N HIS A 242 13.66 32.44 10.33
CA HIS A 242 13.25 31.05 10.63
C HIS A 242 13.54 30.02 9.53
N LEU A 243 14.14 30.40 8.40
CA LEU A 243 14.53 29.45 7.35
C LEU A 243 16.01 29.02 7.37
N GLY A 244 16.78 29.50 8.35
CA GLY A 244 18.23 29.30 8.39
C GLY A 244 18.77 28.17 9.27
N GLN A 245 17.94 27.40 9.96
CA GLN A 245 18.43 26.25 10.76
C GLN A 245 17.73 24.96 10.38
N VAL A 246 17.82 24.57 9.11
CA VAL A 246 17.77 23.15 8.78
C VAL A 246 19.16 22.61 9.05
N ALA A 247 19.39 22.17 10.28
CA ALA A 247 20.60 21.45 10.63
C ALA A 247 20.80 20.33 9.60
N ASN A 248 21.98 20.28 9.01
CA ASN A 248 22.49 19.17 8.21
C ASN A 248 22.36 17.87 9.02
N VAL A 249 21.23 17.20 8.94
CA VAL A 249 21.10 15.83 9.36
C VAL A 249 21.62 15.01 8.19
N THR A 250 22.90 14.72 8.23
CA THR A 250 23.52 13.69 7.38
C THR A 250 22.73 12.41 7.54
N PRO A 251 22.18 11.81 6.47
CA PRO A 251 21.46 10.57 6.58
C PRO A 251 22.44 9.45 6.92
N ALA A 252 22.39 8.96 8.14
CA ALA A 252 23.22 7.87 8.65
C ALA A 252 22.82 6.49 8.06
N ASN A 253 22.25 6.42 6.87
CA ASN A 253 21.75 5.18 6.25
C ASN A 253 22.24 4.90 4.82
N GLY A 254 23.26 5.62 4.34
CA GLY A 254 23.85 5.33 3.02
C GLY A 254 24.54 3.97 2.94
N THR A 255 25.07 3.47 4.03
CA THR A 255 25.81 2.20 4.10
C THR A 255 24.93 0.96 3.93
N ASN A 256 23.70 0.98 4.44
CA ASN A 256 22.84 -0.21 4.38
C ASN A 256 22.22 -0.43 2.99
N VAL A 257 21.96 0.63 2.24
CA VAL A 257 21.48 0.53 0.84
C VAL A 257 22.58 0.07 -0.09
N MET A 258 23.82 0.51 0.12
CA MET A 258 24.96 0.05 -0.67
C MET A 258 25.30 -1.42 -0.44
N ILE A 259 25.20 -1.91 0.81
CA ILE A 259 25.47 -3.31 1.13
C ILE A 259 24.37 -4.21 0.53
N ALA A 260 23.10 -3.82 0.60
CA ALA A 260 22.02 -4.55 -0.04
C ALA A 260 22.20 -4.61 -1.57
N GLY A 261 22.55 -3.50 -2.21
CA GLY A 261 22.84 -3.45 -3.63
C GLY A 261 24.01 -4.31 -4.04
N ALA A 262 25.10 -4.35 -3.27
CA ALA A 262 26.27 -5.19 -3.52
C ALA A 262 25.96 -6.69 -3.42
N VAL A 263 25.12 -7.09 -2.45
CA VAL A 263 24.70 -8.49 -2.28
C VAL A 263 23.80 -8.95 -3.45
N TYR A 264 22.88 -8.09 -3.91
CA TYR A 264 22.06 -8.39 -5.09
C TYR A 264 22.90 -8.47 -6.37
N ALA A 265 23.86 -7.57 -6.55
CA ALA A 265 24.76 -7.61 -7.71
C ALA A 265 25.62 -8.87 -7.71
N ALA A 266 26.16 -9.28 -6.56
CA ALA A 266 26.95 -10.49 -6.43
C ALA A 266 26.11 -11.77 -6.72
N ALA A 267 24.87 -11.84 -6.25
CA ALA A 267 23.96 -12.94 -6.52
C ALA A 267 23.57 -13.01 -8.00
N LEU A 268 23.31 -11.90 -8.65
CA LEU A 268 23.04 -11.82 -10.09
C LEU A 268 24.24 -12.26 -10.92
N LEU A 269 25.44 -11.83 -10.58
CA LEU A 269 26.68 -12.25 -11.25
C LEU A 269 26.96 -13.75 -11.10
N ALA A 270 26.67 -14.32 -9.93
CA ALA A 270 26.79 -15.75 -9.69
C ALA A 270 25.79 -16.57 -10.55
N ILE A 271 24.57 -16.09 -10.72
CA ILE A 271 23.54 -16.71 -11.56
C ILE A 271 23.95 -16.63 -13.04
N ILE A 272 24.43 -15.48 -13.52
CA ILE A 272 24.90 -15.29 -14.89
C ILE A 272 26.11 -16.19 -15.18
N GLY A 273 27.07 -16.28 -14.26
CA GLY A 273 28.22 -17.17 -14.37
C GLY A 273 27.82 -18.64 -14.44
N LEU A 274 26.84 -19.07 -13.67
CA LEU A 274 26.33 -20.44 -13.69
C LEU A 274 25.60 -20.75 -14.99
N LEU A 275 24.82 -19.84 -15.53
CA LEU A 275 24.13 -19.97 -16.82
C LEU A 275 25.14 -20.04 -17.99
N ALA A 276 26.22 -19.26 -17.95
CA ALA A 276 27.28 -19.28 -18.92
C ALA A 276 28.01 -20.63 -18.90
N LEU A 277 28.33 -21.18 -17.74
CA LEU A 277 28.96 -22.52 -17.58
C LEU A 277 28.07 -23.65 -18.09
N LEU A 278 26.74 -23.54 -17.87
CA LEU A 278 25.79 -24.52 -18.43
C LEU A 278 25.68 -24.42 -19.93
N GLY A 279 25.66 -23.20 -20.49
CA GLY A 279 25.61 -22.96 -21.94
C GLY A 279 26.85 -23.52 -22.67
N THR A 280 28.05 -23.35 -22.11
CA THR A 280 29.29 -23.89 -22.71
C THR A 280 29.34 -25.39 -22.65
N ASN A 281 28.78 -26.03 -21.61
CA ASN A 281 28.70 -27.50 -21.54
C ASN A 281 27.70 -28.10 -22.56
N VAL A 282 26.56 -27.41 -22.79
CA VAL A 282 25.59 -27.85 -23.83
C VAL A 282 26.20 -27.71 -25.22
N ALA A 283 26.95 -26.67 -25.50
CA ALA A 283 27.64 -26.47 -26.78
C ALA A 283 28.73 -27.53 -27.02
N ARG A 284 29.49 -27.93 -25.98
CA ARG A 284 30.48 -29.00 -26.05
C ARG A 284 29.87 -30.38 -26.33
N THR A 285 28.72 -30.69 -25.70
CA THR A 285 28.03 -31.98 -25.93
C THR A 285 27.38 -32.06 -27.31
N ARG A 286 26.95 -30.95 -27.91
CA ARG A 286 26.45 -30.90 -29.30
C ARG A 286 27.57 -31.05 -30.31
N ARG A 287 28.79 -30.59 -30.06
CA ARG A 287 29.95 -30.68 -30.96
C ARG A 287 30.52 -32.11 -31.06
N ASN A 288 30.27 -32.95 -30.06
CA ASN A 288 30.77 -34.32 -29.97
C ASN A 288 29.74 -35.39 -30.41
N ARG A 289 28.64 -35.01 -31.06
CA ARG A 289 27.73 -35.99 -31.68
C ARG A 289 28.24 -36.34 -33.05
N PRO A 290 28.54 -37.64 -33.36
CA PRO A 290 28.91 -38.05 -34.69
C PRO A 290 27.77 -37.81 -35.69
N PRO A 291 28.04 -37.49 -36.96
CA PRO A 291 26.99 -37.23 -37.95
C PRO A 291 26.21 -38.52 -38.25
N LEU A 292 24.86 -38.38 -38.21
CA LEU A 292 23.87 -39.44 -38.49
C LEU A 292 23.80 -39.81 -40.00
N GLN A 293 24.93 -40.06 -40.68
CA GLN A 293 24.93 -40.34 -42.11
C GLN A 293 25.08 -41.83 -42.51
N HIS A 294 25.06 -42.76 -41.53
CA HIS A 294 25.24 -44.17 -41.88
C HIS A 294 24.08 -45.13 -41.57
N ALA A 295 22.89 -44.65 -41.27
CA ALA A 295 21.76 -45.52 -40.90
C ALA A 295 20.72 -45.76 -42.02
N LEU A 296 20.89 -45.20 -43.22
CA LEU A 296 19.87 -45.31 -44.28
C LEU A 296 20.33 -46.10 -45.53
N ALA A 297 21.47 -46.81 -45.47
CA ALA A 297 22.02 -47.51 -46.65
C ALA A 297 21.85 -49.03 -46.61
N GLN A 298 21.06 -49.62 -45.73
CA GLN A 298 20.96 -51.12 -45.67
C GLN A 298 19.54 -51.72 -45.75
N THR A 299 18.57 -51.03 -46.34
CA THR A 299 17.26 -51.66 -46.62
C THR A 299 16.80 -51.43 -48.03
N SER A 300 17.63 -51.97 -49.04
CA SER A 300 17.13 -52.20 -50.37
C SER A 300 17.71 -53.51 -50.89
N ARG A 301 17.09 -54.66 -50.55
CA ARG A 301 17.19 -55.90 -51.33
C ARG A 301 15.79 -56.18 -51.88
N PRO A 302 15.67 -56.36 -53.24
CA PRO A 302 14.43 -56.76 -53.86
C PRO A 302 14.23 -58.29 -53.65
N ARG A 303 13.03 -58.71 -53.23
CA ARG A 303 12.57 -60.09 -53.35
C ARG A 303 11.81 -60.26 -54.65
N HIS A 304 12.43 -60.98 -55.56
CA HIS A 304 11.82 -61.57 -56.77
C HIS A 304 10.69 -62.55 -56.40
N ALA A 305 9.62 -62.44 -57.13
CA ALA A 305 8.72 -63.40 -57.77
C ALA A 305 8.72 -64.86 -57.34
N ALA A 306 7.53 -65.37 -57.16
CA ALA A 306 6.99 -66.61 -57.73
C ALA A 306 5.48 -66.63 -57.35
N GLN A 307 4.60 -66.46 -58.28
CA GLN A 307 3.83 -67.29 -59.20
C GLN A 307 3.35 -68.60 -58.63
N ARG A 308 2.06 -68.79 -58.88
CA ARG A 308 1.24 -70.01 -59.03
C ARG A 308 0.41 -70.32 -57.75
N TRP A 309 -0.80 -70.48 -57.90
CA TRP A 309 -2.05 -70.93 -58.56
C TRP A 309 -3.26 -70.31 -57.92
#